data_f2b9330185c91d809486e10269f0379e
#
_entry.id   f2b9330185c91d809486e10269f0379e
#
_cell.length_a   1.000
_cell.length_b   1.000
_cell.length_c   1.000
_cell.angle_alpha   90.00
_cell.angle_beta   90.00
_cell.angle_gamma   90.00
#
_symmetry.space_group_name_H-M   'P 1'
#
loop_
_entity.id
_entity.type
_entity.pdbx_description
1 polymer ?
#
loop_
_entity_poly.entity_id
_entity_poly.type
_entity_poly.pdbx_seq_one_letter_code
_entity_poly.pdbx_strand_id
1 'polypeptide(L)'
;MRFAPERVERPWGRMDYLLADLGAVDSTVVGGWLAGNTISEVMQTYLDRVVGDAAFEYYGTQFPLMVKTLDVKGRTSLHVNPDEETAAQRYDAFGKTALWHVLEAGEDSVLYLGFRRDVSAEEFFLRCNEGSVEELLNIVKPRVGESYLVHPGLVHAASKVKLLEIAESSECWFRLHDWGSKERENHLEEAFDLIDFKATESLGTENELFTVRELPLSSPLVFDAGLSDSFHLFTCVNGSAEIETEEGDRYPVKAGEVILVPSEHTQITITPSAGGVLLLEALYEGNGLGKD
;
A
#
# COMPACT_ATOMS: atom_id res chain seq x y z
N MET A 1 10.88 -8.67 -11.94
CA MET A 1 9.78 -8.43 -12.90
C MET A 1 9.36 -6.96 -12.85
N ARG A 2 8.95 -6.38 -13.98
CA ARG A 2 8.36 -5.01 -14.09
C ARG A 2 6.92 -5.14 -14.56
N PHE A 3 6.08 -4.15 -14.24
CA PHE A 3 4.65 -4.20 -14.54
C PHE A 3 4.19 -2.98 -15.34
N ALA A 4 3.13 -3.16 -16.13
CA ALA A 4 2.41 -2.07 -16.75
C ALA A 4 1.51 -1.40 -15.71
N PRO A 5 1.62 -0.08 -15.46
CA PRO A 5 0.70 0.58 -14.55
C PRO A 5 -0.71 0.63 -15.12
N GLU A 6 -1.71 0.36 -14.27
CA GLU A 6 -3.12 0.51 -14.61
C GLU A 6 -3.70 1.77 -13.98
N ARG A 7 -4.27 2.65 -14.82
CA ARG A 7 -4.80 3.94 -14.42
C ARG A 7 -6.29 3.91 -14.21
N VAL A 8 -6.74 4.46 -13.07
CA VAL A 8 -8.15 4.60 -12.72
C VAL A 8 -8.44 6.04 -12.31
N GLU A 9 -9.35 6.70 -13.05
CA GLU A 9 -9.85 8.03 -12.68
C GLU A 9 -10.87 7.92 -11.53
N ARG A 10 -10.81 8.90 -10.62
CA ARG A 10 -11.68 8.99 -9.44
C ARG A 10 -12.25 10.42 -9.32
N PRO A 11 -13.41 10.62 -8.68
CA PRO A 11 -13.98 11.96 -8.48
C PRO A 11 -13.03 12.93 -7.77
N TRP A 12 -12.12 12.43 -6.95
CA TRP A 12 -11.15 13.21 -6.19
C TRP A 12 -9.79 13.35 -6.89
N GLY A 13 -9.55 12.69 -8.02
CA GLY A 13 -8.27 12.68 -8.71
C GLY A 13 -8.02 11.36 -9.44
N ARG A 14 -6.88 10.74 -9.21
CA ARG A 14 -6.44 9.57 -9.97
C ARG A 14 -5.70 8.57 -9.09
N MET A 15 -5.86 7.27 -9.40
CA MET A 15 -5.00 6.18 -8.93
C MET A 15 -4.26 5.56 -10.11
N ASP A 16 -2.97 5.27 -9.92
CA ASP A 16 -2.23 4.41 -10.83
C ASP A 16 -1.77 3.18 -10.01
N TYR A 17 -2.30 1.99 -10.31
CA TYR A 17 -1.81 0.73 -9.76
C TYR A 17 -0.49 0.39 -10.45
N LEU A 18 0.59 0.30 -9.68
CA LEU A 18 1.93 -0.06 -10.16
C LEU A 18 2.14 -1.58 -10.10
N LEU A 19 1.54 -2.21 -9.10
CA LEU A 19 1.44 -3.65 -8.91
C LEU A 19 0.19 -3.96 -8.10
N ALA A 20 -0.66 -4.86 -8.60
CA ALA A 20 -1.85 -5.34 -7.89
C ALA A 20 -2.26 -6.72 -8.38
N ASP A 21 -2.74 -7.55 -7.46
CA ASP A 21 -3.41 -8.83 -7.67
C ASP A 21 -4.74 -8.81 -6.92
N LEU A 22 -5.77 -8.21 -7.55
CA LEU A 22 -7.06 -7.90 -6.93
C LEU A 22 -8.24 -8.50 -7.73
N GLY A 23 -7.94 -9.38 -8.67
CA GLY A 23 -8.95 -9.94 -9.57
C GLY A 23 -9.44 -8.95 -10.63
N ALA A 24 -10.06 -7.82 -10.22
CA ALA A 24 -10.50 -6.78 -11.15
C ALA A 24 -9.35 -5.94 -11.72
N VAL A 25 -8.25 -5.83 -10.97
CA VAL A 25 -6.97 -5.24 -11.36
C VAL A 25 -5.91 -6.30 -11.17
N ASP A 26 -5.32 -6.76 -12.27
CA ASP A 26 -4.33 -7.83 -12.31
C ASP A 26 -3.13 -7.39 -13.16
N SER A 27 -2.06 -6.98 -12.50
CA SER A 27 -0.92 -6.32 -13.16
C SER A 27 -0.19 -7.22 -14.13
N THR A 28 -0.01 -6.73 -15.36
CA THR A 28 0.69 -7.45 -16.43
C THR A 28 2.18 -7.18 -16.40
N VAL A 29 2.98 -8.26 -16.48
CA VAL A 29 4.44 -8.20 -16.57
C VAL A 29 4.87 -7.61 -17.92
N VAL A 30 5.80 -6.65 -17.90
CA VAL A 30 6.38 -6.05 -19.08
C VAL A 30 7.88 -6.37 -19.18
N GLY A 31 8.25 -7.07 -20.23
CA GLY A 31 9.64 -7.47 -20.51
C GLY A 31 10.07 -8.79 -19.87
N GLY A 32 11.15 -9.37 -20.39
CA GLY A 32 11.63 -10.69 -20.02
C GLY A 32 10.75 -11.82 -20.57
N TRP A 33 11.06 -13.05 -20.18
CA TRP A 33 10.36 -14.25 -20.68
C TRP A 33 8.92 -14.42 -20.12
N LEU A 34 8.59 -13.74 -19.02
CA LEU A 34 7.23 -13.71 -18.45
C LEU A 34 6.35 -12.58 -19.01
N ALA A 35 6.86 -11.77 -19.95
CA ALA A 35 6.11 -10.67 -20.53
C ALA A 35 4.75 -11.12 -21.10
N GLY A 36 3.70 -10.39 -20.73
CA GLY A 36 2.32 -10.68 -21.14
C GLY A 36 1.51 -11.53 -20.16
N ASN A 37 2.17 -12.20 -19.19
CA ASN A 37 1.44 -12.86 -18.10
C ASN A 37 1.03 -11.85 -17.05
N THR A 38 -0.08 -12.11 -16.36
CA THR A 38 -0.50 -11.35 -15.20
C THR A 38 0.21 -11.84 -13.93
N ILE A 39 0.21 -11.02 -12.87
CA ILE A 39 0.82 -11.45 -11.61
C ILE A 39 0.11 -12.66 -11.03
N SER A 40 -1.22 -12.77 -11.17
CA SER A 40 -1.97 -13.94 -10.73
C SER A 40 -1.57 -15.22 -11.50
N GLU A 41 -1.33 -15.15 -12.83
CA GLU A 41 -0.83 -16.28 -13.62
C GLU A 41 0.59 -16.68 -13.17
N VAL A 42 1.44 -15.70 -12.85
CA VAL A 42 2.78 -15.95 -12.32
C VAL A 42 2.69 -16.63 -10.95
N MET A 43 1.85 -16.14 -10.05
CA MET A 43 1.63 -16.73 -8.73
C MET A 43 1.12 -18.17 -8.83
N GLN A 44 0.13 -18.45 -9.69
CA GLN A 44 -0.40 -19.82 -9.90
C GLN A 44 0.64 -20.79 -10.45
N THR A 45 1.65 -20.27 -11.18
CA THR A 45 2.66 -21.12 -11.83
C THR A 45 3.88 -21.35 -10.94
N TYR A 46 4.35 -20.33 -10.22
CA TYR A 46 5.63 -20.35 -9.51
C TYR A 46 5.51 -20.37 -7.99
N LEU A 47 4.31 -20.07 -7.44
CA LEU A 47 3.95 -20.30 -6.03
C LEU A 47 4.96 -19.64 -5.05
N ASP A 48 5.47 -20.42 -4.11
CA ASP A 48 6.45 -20.05 -3.09
C ASP A 48 7.75 -19.47 -3.66
N ARG A 49 8.15 -19.86 -4.87
CA ARG A 49 9.33 -19.32 -5.54
C ARG A 49 9.22 -17.82 -5.83
N VAL A 50 8.00 -17.29 -5.89
CA VAL A 50 7.78 -15.83 -6.07
C VAL A 50 7.83 -15.11 -4.74
N VAL A 51 7.13 -15.62 -3.72
CA VAL A 51 6.83 -14.86 -2.50
C VAL A 51 7.53 -15.38 -1.24
N GLY A 52 8.11 -16.59 -1.26
CA GLY A 52 8.65 -17.29 -0.09
C GLY A 52 7.60 -18.19 0.57
N ASP A 53 8.09 -19.16 1.35
CA ASP A 53 7.25 -20.20 1.97
C ASP A 53 6.20 -19.60 2.91
N ALA A 54 6.61 -18.68 3.79
CA ALA A 54 5.72 -18.08 4.79
C ALA A 54 4.59 -17.25 4.16
N ALA A 55 4.90 -16.45 3.15
CA ALA A 55 3.90 -15.67 2.44
C ALA A 55 2.96 -16.55 1.63
N PHE A 56 3.48 -17.61 1.01
CA PHE A 56 2.66 -18.57 0.25
C PHE A 56 1.73 -19.39 1.17
N GLU A 57 2.19 -19.78 2.34
CA GLU A 57 1.35 -20.51 3.32
C GLU A 57 0.13 -19.67 3.73
N TYR A 58 0.29 -18.36 3.85
CA TYR A 58 -0.76 -17.45 4.29
C TYR A 58 -1.67 -16.95 3.15
N TYR A 59 -1.09 -16.42 2.07
CA TYR A 59 -1.84 -15.79 0.97
C TYR A 59 -2.20 -16.75 -0.17
N GLY A 60 -1.63 -17.96 -0.17
CA GLY A 60 -1.84 -18.94 -1.24
C GLY A 60 -1.35 -18.41 -2.58
N THR A 61 -2.24 -18.40 -3.58
CA THR A 61 -1.92 -17.94 -4.94
C THR A 61 -2.18 -16.45 -5.18
N GLN A 62 -2.60 -15.70 -4.18
CA GLN A 62 -2.72 -14.24 -4.29
C GLN A 62 -1.39 -13.56 -3.93
N PHE A 63 -0.95 -12.60 -4.72
CA PHE A 63 0.26 -11.84 -4.40
C PHE A 63 -0.01 -10.93 -3.17
N PRO A 64 0.84 -10.96 -2.13
CA PRO A 64 0.54 -10.38 -0.82
C PRO A 64 0.31 -8.87 -0.79
N LEU A 65 1.06 -8.11 -1.58
CA LEU A 65 1.09 -6.66 -1.50
C LEU A 65 0.66 -5.99 -2.82
N MET A 66 -0.04 -4.88 -2.71
CA MET A 66 -0.26 -3.97 -3.82
C MET A 66 0.53 -2.67 -3.64
N VAL A 67 0.92 -2.07 -4.75
CA VAL A 67 1.58 -0.77 -4.81
C VAL A 67 0.82 0.12 -5.76
N LYS A 68 0.37 1.29 -5.28
CA LYS A 68 -0.33 2.26 -6.12
C LYS A 68 0.01 3.70 -5.74
N THR A 69 -0.15 4.62 -6.67
CA THR A 69 -0.11 6.05 -6.36
C THR A 69 -1.51 6.63 -6.29
N LEU A 70 -1.73 7.55 -5.35
CA LEU A 70 -2.95 8.33 -5.18
C LEU A 70 -2.61 9.79 -5.48
N ASP A 71 -3.04 10.31 -6.62
CA ASP A 71 -2.90 11.74 -6.97
C ASP A 71 -4.20 12.47 -6.63
N VAL A 72 -4.31 12.91 -5.37
CA VAL A 72 -5.52 13.49 -4.80
C VAL A 72 -5.55 15.00 -5.07
N LYS A 73 -6.34 15.42 -6.05
CA LYS A 73 -6.56 16.83 -6.39
C LYS A 73 -7.65 17.49 -5.53
N GLY A 74 -8.64 16.70 -5.15
CA GLY A 74 -9.73 17.10 -4.25
C GLY A 74 -9.54 16.53 -2.85
N ARG A 75 -10.53 15.79 -2.39
CA ARG A 75 -10.56 15.08 -1.10
C ARG A 75 -11.11 13.66 -1.31
N THR A 76 -10.45 12.64 -0.80
CA THR A 76 -11.03 11.29 -0.78
C THR A 76 -12.17 11.23 0.22
N SER A 77 -13.10 10.28 0.07
CA SER A 77 -14.08 10.01 1.13
C SER A 77 -13.36 9.59 2.42
N LEU A 78 -14.03 9.71 3.57
CA LEU A 78 -13.56 9.14 4.83
C LEU A 78 -13.80 7.62 4.79
N HIS A 79 -12.79 6.84 5.04
CA HIS A 79 -12.78 5.37 4.96
C HIS A 79 -12.32 4.74 6.26
N VAL A 80 -12.63 3.44 6.41
CA VAL A 80 -12.00 2.53 7.36
C VAL A 80 -11.74 1.20 6.67
N ASN A 81 -10.65 0.54 7.03
CA ASN A 81 -10.29 -0.80 6.60
C ASN A 81 -10.61 -1.80 7.72
N PRO A 82 -11.08 -3.02 7.41
CA PRO A 82 -11.28 -4.07 8.40
C PRO A 82 -9.94 -4.70 8.79
N ASP A 83 -9.92 -5.33 9.95
CA ASP A 83 -8.87 -6.28 10.33
C ASP A 83 -9.04 -7.61 9.59
N GLU A 84 -8.03 -8.48 9.74
CA GLU A 84 -7.97 -9.78 9.06
C GLU A 84 -9.12 -10.68 9.47
N GLU A 85 -9.41 -10.78 10.77
CA GLU A 85 -10.46 -11.65 11.28
C GLU A 85 -11.84 -11.26 10.73
N THR A 86 -12.15 -9.96 10.77
CA THR A 86 -13.43 -9.43 10.28
C THR A 86 -13.55 -9.56 8.76
N ALA A 87 -12.48 -9.27 8.03
CA ALA A 87 -12.45 -9.40 6.57
C ALA A 87 -12.67 -10.86 6.13
N ALA A 88 -11.99 -11.81 6.75
CA ALA A 88 -12.15 -13.23 6.46
C ALA A 88 -13.53 -13.75 6.83
N GLN A 89 -14.03 -13.43 8.02
CA GLN A 89 -15.31 -13.98 8.51
C GLN A 89 -16.54 -13.42 7.77
N ARG A 90 -16.52 -12.16 7.37
CA ARG A 90 -17.72 -11.48 6.84
C ARG A 90 -17.70 -11.29 5.33
N TYR A 91 -16.52 -11.20 4.73
CA TYR A 91 -16.37 -10.76 3.35
C TYR A 91 -15.59 -11.72 2.47
N ASP A 92 -15.09 -12.84 3.03
CA ASP A 92 -14.20 -13.79 2.32
C ASP A 92 -13.03 -13.06 1.64
N ALA A 93 -12.40 -12.15 2.39
CA ALA A 93 -11.33 -11.27 1.93
C ALA A 93 -10.21 -11.18 2.97
N PHE A 94 -9.05 -10.70 2.56
CA PHE A 94 -8.00 -10.30 3.48
C PHE A 94 -8.31 -8.94 4.11
N GLY A 95 -7.79 -8.71 5.31
CA GLY A 95 -7.77 -7.41 5.95
C GLY A 95 -6.97 -6.39 5.12
N LYS A 96 -6.84 -5.17 5.62
CA LYS A 96 -6.07 -4.16 4.89
C LYS A 96 -5.29 -3.25 5.82
N THR A 97 -4.01 -3.51 5.91
CA THR A 97 -3.00 -2.61 6.43
C THR A 97 -2.33 -1.87 5.28
N ALA A 98 -2.14 -0.56 5.38
CA ALA A 98 -1.51 0.24 4.34
C ALA A 98 -0.46 1.19 4.92
N LEU A 99 0.59 1.44 4.17
CA LEU A 99 1.56 2.50 4.43
C LEU A 99 1.40 3.58 3.35
N TRP A 100 1.19 4.81 3.78
CA TRP A 100 1.16 5.99 2.92
C TRP A 100 2.48 6.73 2.99
N HIS A 101 3.22 6.77 1.89
CA HIS A 101 4.42 7.59 1.73
C HIS A 101 4.11 8.83 0.90
N VAL A 102 4.51 10.01 1.40
CA VAL A 102 4.17 11.30 0.80
C VAL A 102 5.11 11.62 -0.35
N LEU A 103 4.61 11.61 -1.59
CA LEU A 103 5.36 11.95 -2.79
C LEU A 103 5.36 13.46 -3.09
N GLU A 104 4.20 14.11 -2.93
CA GLU A 104 4.03 15.56 -3.15
C GLU A 104 3.04 16.11 -2.12
N ALA A 105 3.37 17.25 -1.52
CA ALA A 105 2.50 17.98 -0.60
C ALA A 105 2.68 19.48 -0.76
N GLY A 106 1.59 20.24 -0.62
CA GLY A 106 1.55 21.69 -0.61
C GLY A 106 0.96 22.24 0.69
N GLU A 107 0.80 23.54 0.79
CA GLU A 107 0.25 24.21 1.98
C GLU A 107 -1.16 23.73 2.36
N ASP A 108 -1.98 23.43 1.34
CA ASP A 108 -3.35 22.95 1.50
C ASP A 108 -3.46 21.43 1.68
N SER A 109 -2.35 20.69 1.63
CA SER A 109 -2.36 19.25 1.80
C SER A 109 -2.74 18.86 3.22
N VAL A 110 -3.61 17.86 3.33
CA VAL A 110 -4.11 17.36 4.62
C VAL A 110 -4.28 15.84 4.53
N LEU A 111 -3.84 15.16 5.58
CA LEU A 111 -4.25 13.80 5.88
C LEU A 111 -5.15 13.81 7.11
N TYR A 112 -6.20 13.03 7.08
CA TYR A 112 -7.06 12.72 8.21
C TYR A 112 -6.72 11.31 8.64
N LEU A 113 -6.15 11.14 9.84
CA LEU A 113 -5.66 9.86 10.33
C LEU A 113 -6.12 9.65 11.77
N GLY A 114 -7.29 8.99 11.91
CA GLY A 114 -7.94 8.71 13.18
C GLY A 114 -8.60 9.91 13.85
N PHE A 115 -8.75 9.84 15.16
CA PHE A 115 -9.43 10.86 15.97
C PHE A 115 -8.45 11.68 16.82
N ARG A 116 -8.75 12.95 17.02
CA ARG A 116 -7.97 13.86 17.88
C ARG A 116 -8.21 13.67 19.38
N ARG A 117 -9.23 12.92 19.76
CA ARG A 117 -9.60 12.51 21.12
C ARG A 117 -10.43 11.24 21.07
N ASP A 118 -10.64 10.60 22.19
CA ASP A 118 -11.63 9.52 22.28
C ASP A 118 -13.01 10.05 21.86
N VAL A 119 -13.70 9.28 21.03
CA VAL A 119 -15.02 9.59 20.46
C VAL A 119 -15.95 8.45 20.81
N SER A 120 -17.20 8.73 21.15
CA SER A 120 -18.18 7.66 21.22
C SER A 120 -18.73 7.34 19.84
N ALA A 121 -19.09 6.09 19.64
CA ALA A 121 -19.72 5.64 18.42
C ALA A 121 -20.98 6.44 18.06
N GLU A 122 -21.80 6.78 19.07
CA GLU A 122 -23.01 7.60 18.94
C GLU A 122 -22.67 9.04 18.48
N GLU A 123 -21.63 9.66 19.05
CA GLU A 123 -21.17 10.98 18.64
C GLU A 123 -20.68 10.96 17.19
N PHE A 124 -19.88 9.95 16.80
CA PHE A 124 -19.38 9.83 15.43
C PHE A 124 -20.51 9.71 14.41
N PHE A 125 -21.50 8.85 14.69
CA PHE A 125 -22.67 8.68 13.82
C PHE A 125 -23.46 9.98 13.66
N LEU A 126 -23.69 10.70 14.78
CA LEU A 126 -24.37 12.00 14.76
C LEU A 126 -23.61 13.01 13.89
N ARG A 127 -22.30 13.13 14.08
CA ARG A 127 -21.45 14.06 13.32
C ARG A 127 -21.35 13.74 11.84
N CYS A 128 -21.35 12.45 11.46
CA CYS A 128 -21.45 12.04 10.06
C CYS A 128 -22.76 12.52 9.43
N ASN A 129 -23.89 12.34 10.12
CA ASN A 129 -25.20 12.75 9.62
C ASN A 129 -25.37 14.27 9.54
N GLU A 130 -24.81 15.01 10.48
CA GLU A 130 -24.83 16.47 10.51
C GLU A 130 -23.81 17.12 9.56
N GLY A 131 -22.86 16.33 9.00
CA GLY A 131 -21.80 16.84 8.12
C GLY A 131 -20.66 17.54 8.87
N SER A 132 -20.53 17.33 10.19
CA SER A 132 -19.52 17.96 11.06
C SER A 132 -18.42 16.99 11.54
N VAL A 133 -18.32 15.81 10.91
CA VAL A 133 -17.37 14.73 11.30
C VAL A 133 -15.92 15.20 11.31
N GLU A 134 -15.55 16.16 10.47
CA GLU A 134 -14.19 16.71 10.40
C GLU A 134 -13.69 17.28 11.74
N GLU A 135 -14.60 17.77 12.57
CA GLU A 135 -14.29 18.30 13.92
C GLU A 135 -13.75 17.24 14.90
N LEU A 136 -14.00 15.95 14.62
CA LEU A 136 -13.53 14.83 15.44
C LEU A 136 -12.16 14.32 14.98
N LEU A 137 -11.78 14.57 13.71
CA LEU A 137 -10.65 13.92 13.10
C LEU A 137 -9.31 14.51 13.53
N ASN A 138 -8.30 13.63 13.60
CA ASN A 138 -6.92 14.04 13.75
C ASN A 138 -6.39 14.51 12.37
N ILE A 139 -5.98 15.78 12.31
CA ILE A 139 -5.54 16.47 11.08
C ILE A 139 -4.02 16.54 11.05
N VAL A 140 -3.42 15.93 10.05
CA VAL A 140 -1.97 15.91 9.84
C VAL A 140 -1.62 16.78 8.64
N LYS A 141 -0.59 17.62 8.77
CA LYS A 141 0.03 18.35 7.67
C LYS A 141 1.21 17.55 7.13
N PRO A 142 1.03 16.84 6.01
CA PRO A 142 2.06 15.95 5.49
C PRO A 142 3.24 16.73 4.90
N ARG A 143 4.45 16.15 5.01
CA ARG A 143 5.65 16.62 4.32
C ARG A 143 6.14 15.53 3.37
N VAL A 144 6.73 15.96 2.27
CA VAL A 144 7.34 15.03 1.31
C VAL A 144 8.39 14.17 2.00
N GLY A 145 8.34 12.85 1.77
CA GLY A 145 9.21 11.85 2.38
C GLY A 145 8.70 11.29 3.71
N GLU A 146 7.67 11.86 4.33
CA GLU A 146 7.06 11.24 5.53
C GLU A 146 6.20 10.03 5.14
N SER A 147 6.16 9.05 6.05
CA SER A 147 5.34 7.85 5.91
C SER A 147 4.43 7.68 7.12
N TYR A 148 3.23 7.16 6.88
CA TYR A 148 2.18 6.96 7.87
C TYR A 148 1.53 5.60 7.70
N LEU A 149 1.40 4.85 8.79
CA LEU A 149 0.65 3.60 8.78
C LEU A 149 -0.86 3.87 8.89
N VAL A 150 -1.61 3.26 7.99
CA VAL A 150 -3.08 3.17 8.04
C VAL A 150 -3.42 1.75 8.43
N HIS A 151 -3.49 1.52 9.75
CA HIS A 151 -3.85 0.21 10.30
C HIS A 151 -5.37 -0.03 10.23
N PRO A 152 -5.84 -1.28 10.31
CA PRO A 152 -7.25 -1.60 10.45
C PRO A 152 -7.90 -0.80 11.59
N GLY A 153 -9.14 -0.38 11.38
CA GLY A 153 -9.88 0.43 12.35
C GLY A 153 -9.59 1.93 12.32
N LEU A 154 -8.47 2.36 11.76
CA LEU A 154 -8.14 3.77 11.64
C LEU A 154 -9.01 4.46 10.58
N VAL A 155 -9.85 5.41 10.99
CA VAL A 155 -10.58 6.25 10.02
C VAL A 155 -9.61 7.16 9.29
N HIS A 156 -9.67 7.21 7.95
CA HIS A 156 -8.68 7.92 7.17
C HIS A 156 -9.23 8.58 5.91
N ALA A 157 -8.62 9.68 5.52
CA ALA A 157 -8.85 10.38 4.25
C ALA A 157 -7.65 11.25 3.88
N ALA A 158 -7.55 11.62 2.61
CA ALA A 158 -6.50 12.49 2.09
C ALA A 158 -7.09 13.63 1.27
N SER A 159 -6.42 14.79 1.28
CA SER A 159 -6.82 15.97 0.52
C SER A 159 -5.60 16.67 -0.07
N LYS A 160 -5.64 16.97 -1.37
CA LYS A 160 -4.64 17.77 -2.11
C LYS A 160 -3.20 17.29 -1.90
N VAL A 161 -2.97 15.99 -2.00
CA VAL A 161 -1.69 15.33 -1.74
C VAL A 161 -1.46 14.22 -2.75
N LYS A 162 -0.21 13.91 -3.04
CA LYS A 162 0.14 12.71 -3.81
C LYS A 162 0.87 11.71 -2.92
N LEU A 163 0.33 10.52 -2.84
CA LEU A 163 0.79 9.44 -1.99
C LEU A 163 1.24 8.24 -2.84
N LEU A 164 2.22 7.52 -2.34
CA LEU A 164 2.45 6.13 -2.67
C LEU A 164 1.82 5.29 -1.56
N GLU A 165 0.93 4.39 -1.92
CA GLU A 165 0.35 3.41 -0.99
C GLU A 165 0.99 2.04 -1.26
N ILE A 166 1.57 1.45 -0.23
CA ILE A 166 2.00 0.05 -0.18
C ILE A 166 1.08 -0.61 0.84
N ALA A 167 0.30 -1.61 0.43
CA ALA A 167 -0.73 -2.19 1.27
C ALA A 167 -0.90 -3.68 0.99
N GLU A 168 -1.55 -4.40 1.89
CA GLU A 168 -2.05 -5.75 1.59
C GLU A 168 -2.95 -5.73 0.36
N SER A 169 -2.88 -6.80 -0.43
CA SER A 169 -3.69 -6.99 -1.65
C SER A 169 -5.16 -7.24 -1.30
N SER A 170 -5.83 -6.18 -0.83
CA SER A 170 -7.24 -6.21 -0.45
C SER A 170 -7.99 -4.96 -0.93
N GLU A 171 -9.17 -5.17 -1.50
CA GLU A 171 -10.14 -4.11 -1.82
C GLU A 171 -11.29 -4.06 -0.79
N CYS A 172 -11.12 -4.72 0.38
CA CYS A 172 -12.06 -4.63 1.47
C CYS A 172 -11.84 -3.33 2.24
N TRP A 173 -12.72 -2.35 2.04
CA TRP A 173 -12.71 -1.06 2.72
C TRP A 173 -14.12 -0.46 2.72
N PHE A 174 -14.41 0.41 3.69
CA PHE A 174 -15.74 0.96 3.90
C PHE A 174 -15.73 2.48 3.88
N ARG A 175 -16.67 3.06 3.11
CA ARG A 175 -16.87 4.51 3.08
C ARG A 175 -17.78 4.93 4.23
N LEU A 176 -17.27 5.77 5.11
CA LEU A 176 -17.98 6.28 6.27
C LEU A 176 -18.71 7.59 5.97
N HIS A 177 -18.04 8.49 5.24
CA HIS A 177 -18.59 9.81 4.92
C HIS A 177 -17.99 10.36 3.62
N ASP A 178 -18.80 11.05 2.83
CA ASP A 178 -18.39 11.62 1.53
C ASP A 178 -18.57 13.15 1.48
N TRP A 179 -18.31 13.81 2.59
CA TRP A 179 -18.26 15.27 2.75
C TRP A 179 -19.52 16.01 2.25
N GLY A 180 -20.68 15.37 2.39
CA GLY A 180 -21.97 15.88 1.95
C GLY A 180 -22.35 15.51 0.51
N SER A 181 -21.50 14.82 -0.24
CA SER A 181 -21.88 14.20 -1.52
C SER A 181 -22.88 13.08 -1.28
N LYS A 182 -23.89 12.99 -2.15
CA LYS A 182 -24.89 11.91 -2.16
C LYS A 182 -24.77 11.00 -3.39
N GLU A 183 -23.70 11.16 -4.15
CA GLU A 183 -23.49 10.40 -5.39
C GLU A 183 -23.01 8.97 -5.13
N ARG A 184 -22.45 8.71 -3.94
CA ARG A 184 -21.88 7.43 -3.55
C ARG A 184 -22.47 6.98 -2.22
N GLU A 185 -22.76 5.69 -2.15
CA GLU A 185 -23.27 5.06 -0.93
C GLU A 185 -22.22 5.09 0.19
N ASN A 186 -22.65 5.37 1.42
CA ASN A 186 -21.86 5.23 2.62
C ASN A 186 -22.20 3.88 3.28
N HIS A 187 -21.19 3.22 3.84
CA HIS A 187 -21.27 1.94 4.52
C HIS A 187 -21.17 2.11 6.05
N LEU A 188 -21.69 3.23 6.57
CA LEU A 188 -21.48 3.61 7.96
C LEU A 188 -22.04 2.58 8.95
N GLU A 189 -23.21 2.00 8.65
CA GLU A 189 -23.84 0.99 9.52
C GLU A 189 -23.09 -0.34 9.49
N GLU A 190 -22.55 -0.73 8.32
CA GLU A 190 -21.79 -1.97 8.13
C GLU A 190 -20.41 -1.92 8.79
N ALA A 191 -19.81 -0.72 8.79
CA ALA A 191 -18.44 -0.52 9.25
C ALA A 191 -18.34 -0.03 10.70
N PHE A 192 -19.46 0.09 11.40
CA PHE A 192 -19.52 0.72 12.70
C PHE A 192 -18.66 0.02 13.77
N ASP A 193 -18.65 -1.29 13.77
CA ASP A 193 -17.88 -2.12 14.69
C ASP A 193 -16.40 -2.33 14.27
N LEU A 194 -16.04 -1.83 13.08
CA LEU A 194 -14.64 -1.86 12.60
C LEU A 194 -13.82 -0.69 13.13
N ILE A 195 -14.48 0.40 13.57
CA ILE A 195 -13.81 1.67 13.84
C ILE A 195 -13.15 1.63 15.23
N ASP A 196 -11.87 1.96 15.30
CA ASP A 196 -11.20 2.31 16.55
C ASP A 196 -11.53 3.76 16.92
N PHE A 197 -12.39 3.90 17.93
CA PHE A 197 -12.87 5.21 18.42
C PHE A 197 -11.91 5.91 19.40
N LYS A 198 -10.71 5.37 19.58
CA LYS A 198 -9.70 5.97 20.44
C LYS A 198 -8.98 7.14 19.79
N ALA A 199 -8.44 8.02 20.61
CA ALA A 199 -7.53 9.06 20.14
C ALA A 199 -6.31 8.45 19.48
N THR A 200 -5.90 9.01 18.36
CA THR A 200 -4.65 8.58 17.69
C THR A 200 -3.46 9.19 18.41
N GLU A 201 -2.75 8.38 19.19
CA GLU A 201 -1.62 8.83 20.01
C GLU A 201 -0.32 8.97 19.20
N SER A 202 -0.09 8.05 18.24
CA SER A 202 1.08 8.09 17.37
C SER A 202 0.76 7.56 15.96
N LEU A 203 1.51 8.05 14.99
CA LEU A 203 1.42 7.62 13.60
C LEU A 203 2.78 7.03 13.21
N GLY A 204 3.05 5.81 13.66
CA GLY A 204 4.25 5.06 13.29
C GLY A 204 4.19 4.47 11.89
N THR A 205 5.19 3.66 11.54
CA THR A 205 5.26 2.93 10.26
C THR A 205 5.43 1.43 10.46
N GLU A 206 5.61 0.99 11.71
CA GLU A 206 5.85 -0.40 12.06
C GLU A 206 4.53 -1.19 12.07
N ASN A 207 4.54 -2.36 11.46
CA ASN A 207 3.46 -3.35 11.49
C ASN A 207 4.07 -4.76 11.43
N GLU A 208 3.24 -5.79 11.68
CA GLU A 208 3.67 -7.17 11.78
C GLU A 208 3.63 -7.95 10.45
N LEU A 209 3.04 -7.34 9.40
CA LEU A 209 2.76 -8.02 8.14
C LEU A 209 3.85 -7.79 7.10
N PHE A 210 4.29 -6.54 6.96
CA PHE A 210 5.32 -6.19 6.00
C PHE A 210 6.20 -5.05 6.51
N THR A 211 7.43 -5.03 6.06
CA THR A 211 8.37 -3.95 6.34
C THR A 211 8.58 -3.09 5.10
N VAL A 212 8.67 -1.77 5.30
CA VAL A 212 9.06 -0.82 4.25
C VAL A 212 10.29 -0.05 4.70
N ARG A 213 11.36 -0.08 3.90
CA ARG A 213 12.63 0.57 4.17
C ARG A 213 13.00 1.54 3.05
N GLU A 214 13.59 2.68 3.42
CA GLU A 214 14.19 3.61 2.46
C GLU A 214 15.61 3.17 2.09
N LEU A 215 15.90 3.13 0.79
CA LEU A 215 17.22 2.85 0.23
C LEU A 215 17.70 4.04 -0.62
N PRO A 216 18.31 5.06 -0.03
CA PRO A 216 18.96 6.14 -0.77
C PRO A 216 20.35 5.67 -1.26
N LEU A 217 20.51 5.51 -2.59
CA LEU A 217 21.74 5.03 -3.18
C LEU A 217 22.39 6.08 -4.07
N SER A 218 23.69 6.30 -3.90
CA SER A 218 24.55 7.14 -4.75
C SER A 218 25.71 6.36 -5.40
N SER A 219 25.85 5.07 -5.06
CA SER A 219 26.84 4.14 -5.60
C SER A 219 26.22 2.75 -5.71
N PRO A 220 26.77 1.85 -6.53
CA PRO A 220 26.27 0.49 -6.65
C PRO A 220 26.23 -0.24 -5.30
N LEU A 221 25.15 -0.99 -5.09
CA LEU A 221 24.91 -1.83 -3.93
C LEU A 221 24.75 -3.28 -4.39
N VAL A 222 25.58 -4.18 -3.87
CA VAL A 222 25.30 -5.62 -3.91
C VAL A 222 24.33 -5.92 -2.77
N PHE A 223 23.14 -6.33 -3.12
CA PHE A 223 22.03 -6.58 -2.18
C PHE A 223 21.85 -8.10 -2.05
N ASP A 224 21.92 -8.59 -0.82
CA ASP A 224 21.69 -9.99 -0.48
C ASP A 224 20.18 -10.20 -0.26
N ALA A 225 19.49 -10.68 -1.31
CA ALA A 225 18.05 -10.96 -1.26
C ALA A 225 17.75 -12.28 -0.56
N GLY A 226 18.73 -13.18 -0.44
CA GLY A 226 18.56 -14.49 0.19
C GLY A 226 18.57 -14.46 1.73
N LEU A 227 18.72 -13.29 2.36
CA LEU A 227 18.66 -13.17 3.83
C LEU A 227 17.24 -13.28 4.41
N SER A 228 16.22 -13.12 3.57
CA SER A 228 14.82 -13.25 3.97
C SER A 228 14.12 -14.30 3.10
N ASP A 229 13.23 -15.08 3.69
CA ASP A 229 12.29 -15.92 2.95
C ASP A 229 11.12 -15.07 2.46
N SER A 230 11.41 -14.15 1.54
CA SER A 230 10.42 -13.21 1.00
C SER A 230 10.85 -12.66 -0.35
N PHE A 231 9.89 -12.16 -1.10
CA PHE A 231 10.11 -11.29 -2.25
C PHE A 231 10.59 -9.91 -1.79
N HIS A 232 11.18 -9.15 -2.71
CA HIS A 232 11.49 -7.74 -2.51
C HIS A 232 10.81 -6.88 -3.57
N LEU A 233 10.01 -5.91 -3.12
CA LEU A 233 9.41 -4.88 -3.97
C LEU A 233 10.24 -3.60 -3.88
N PHE A 234 10.89 -3.20 -4.97
CA PHE A 234 11.59 -1.93 -5.05
C PHE A 234 10.75 -0.91 -5.81
N THR A 235 10.16 0.04 -5.10
CA THR A 235 9.44 1.16 -5.70
C THR A 235 10.35 2.36 -5.81
N CYS A 236 10.58 2.86 -7.02
CA CYS A 236 11.42 4.04 -7.23
C CYS A 236 10.63 5.32 -6.95
N VAL A 237 11.01 6.03 -5.89
CA VAL A 237 10.42 7.31 -5.49
C VAL A 237 11.04 8.47 -6.25
N ASN A 238 12.37 8.46 -6.41
CA ASN A 238 13.11 9.52 -7.08
C ASN A 238 14.37 8.97 -7.78
N GLY A 239 14.78 9.60 -8.88
CA GLY A 239 15.94 9.17 -9.65
C GLY A 239 15.67 7.94 -10.51
N SER A 240 16.70 7.15 -10.74
CA SER A 240 16.63 5.89 -11.50
C SER A 240 17.80 4.97 -11.15
N ALA A 241 17.61 3.68 -11.39
CA ALA A 241 18.62 2.65 -11.21
C ALA A 241 18.47 1.53 -12.23
N GLU A 242 19.47 0.67 -12.33
CA GLU A 242 19.40 -0.63 -12.98
C GLU A 242 19.59 -1.72 -11.93
N ILE A 243 18.70 -2.71 -11.93
CA ILE A 243 18.79 -3.90 -11.07
C ILE A 243 19.27 -5.06 -11.95
N GLU A 244 20.39 -5.65 -11.58
CA GLU A 244 20.99 -6.80 -12.25
C GLU A 244 20.90 -8.03 -11.35
N THR A 245 20.38 -9.15 -11.88
CA THR A 245 20.28 -10.43 -11.16
C THR A 245 21.62 -11.19 -11.24
N GLU A 246 21.74 -12.26 -10.46
CA GLU A 246 22.90 -13.15 -10.46
C GLU A 246 23.13 -13.84 -11.81
N GLU A 247 22.09 -13.99 -12.64
CA GLU A 247 22.18 -14.51 -14.01
C GLU A 247 22.64 -13.46 -15.04
N GLY A 248 22.72 -12.18 -14.62
CA GLY A 248 23.14 -11.07 -15.48
C GLY A 248 21.99 -10.38 -16.23
N ASP A 249 20.74 -10.71 -15.91
CA ASP A 249 19.58 -10.02 -16.45
C ASP A 249 19.45 -8.62 -15.83
N ARG A 250 19.14 -7.61 -16.68
CA ARG A 250 19.13 -6.21 -16.29
C ARG A 250 17.76 -5.57 -16.46
N TYR A 251 17.30 -4.92 -15.41
CA TYR A 251 16.00 -4.29 -15.31
C TYR A 251 16.13 -2.82 -14.90
N PRO A 252 15.93 -1.87 -15.83
CA PRO A 252 15.93 -0.45 -15.47
C PRO A 252 14.65 -0.09 -14.69
N VAL A 253 14.80 0.79 -13.69
CA VAL A 253 13.71 1.36 -12.90
C VAL A 253 13.90 2.86 -12.76
N LYS A 254 12.82 3.62 -12.87
CA LYS A 254 12.79 5.08 -12.68
C LYS A 254 11.63 5.49 -11.78
N ALA A 255 11.65 6.75 -11.35
CA ALA A 255 10.60 7.30 -10.49
C ALA A 255 9.19 6.98 -10.99
N GLY A 256 8.36 6.44 -10.11
CA GLY A 256 6.99 5.98 -10.37
C GLY A 256 6.88 4.55 -10.92
N GLU A 257 7.96 3.78 -10.96
CA GLU A 257 7.95 2.36 -11.35
C GLU A 257 8.27 1.46 -10.15
N VAL A 258 7.80 0.21 -10.24
CA VAL A 258 8.07 -0.85 -9.26
C VAL A 258 8.75 -2.03 -9.94
N ILE A 259 9.68 -2.66 -9.23
CA ILE A 259 10.29 -3.95 -9.61
C ILE A 259 10.01 -4.96 -8.50
N LEU A 260 9.49 -6.13 -8.87
CA LEU A 260 9.41 -7.30 -8.04
C LEU A 260 10.63 -8.19 -8.30
N VAL A 261 11.39 -8.46 -7.25
CA VAL A 261 12.43 -9.49 -7.20
C VAL A 261 11.84 -10.67 -6.44
N PRO A 262 11.62 -11.83 -7.09
CA PRO A 262 11.11 -13.04 -6.46
C PRO A 262 12.05 -13.56 -5.35
N SER A 263 11.47 -14.31 -4.40
CA SER A 263 12.21 -14.92 -3.28
C SER A 263 13.27 -15.94 -3.72
N GLU A 264 13.15 -16.52 -4.93
CA GLU A 264 14.13 -17.44 -5.48
C GLU A 264 15.50 -16.78 -5.83
N HIS A 265 15.55 -15.46 -5.98
CA HIS A 265 16.80 -14.75 -6.19
C HIS A 265 17.55 -14.54 -4.86
N THR A 266 18.83 -14.88 -4.86
CA THR A 266 19.67 -14.76 -3.65
C THR A 266 20.48 -13.48 -3.63
N GLN A 267 20.86 -12.94 -4.79
CA GLN A 267 21.66 -11.73 -4.87
C GLN A 267 21.30 -10.88 -6.09
N ILE A 268 21.22 -9.58 -5.89
CA ILE A 268 21.08 -8.60 -6.97
C ILE A 268 22.08 -7.47 -6.82
N THR A 269 22.38 -6.78 -7.93
CA THR A 269 23.17 -5.55 -7.90
C THR A 269 22.26 -4.37 -8.30
N ILE A 270 22.15 -3.37 -7.45
CA ILE A 270 21.41 -2.13 -7.71
C ILE A 270 22.40 -1.04 -8.07
N THR A 271 22.40 -0.58 -9.31
CA THR A 271 23.28 0.47 -9.81
C THR A 271 22.49 1.76 -10.03
N PRO A 272 22.63 2.78 -9.16
CA PRO A 272 21.96 4.06 -9.34
C PRO A 272 22.52 4.83 -10.54
N SER A 273 21.69 5.68 -11.16
CA SER A 273 22.15 6.68 -12.14
C SER A 273 23.07 7.72 -11.48
N ALA A 274 23.72 8.57 -12.30
CA ALA A 274 24.62 9.62 -11.81
C ALA A 274 23.95 10.60 -10.82
N GLY A 275 22.63 10.76 -10.87
CA GLY A 275 21.87 11.58 -9.93
C GLY A 275 21.45 10.85 -8.63
N GLY A 276 21.81 9.58 -8.49
CA GLY A 276 21.34 8.73 -7.39
C GLY A 276 19.92 8.21 -7.60
N VAL A 277 19.46 7.44 -6.64
CA VAL A 277 18.10 6.88 -6.60
C VAL A 277 17.62 6.82 -5.15
N LEU A 278 16.33 7.06 -4.94
CA LEU A 278 15.62 6.70 -3.71
C LEU A 278 14.62 5.58 -4.05
N LEU A 279 14.85 4.42 -3.48
CA LEU A 279 13.92 3.28 -3.54
C LEU A 279 13.24 3.11 -2.19
N LEU A 280 11.97 2.70 -2.20
CA LEU A 280 11.33 2.04 -1.08
C LEU A 280 11.36 0.55 -1.34
N GLU A 281 11.97 -0.20 -0.45
CA GLU A 281 11.93 -1.65 -0.41
C GLU A 281 10.79 -2.10 0.48
N ALA A 282 9.90 -2.94 -0.03
CA ALA A 282 8.87 -3.60 0.76
C ALA A 282 9.03 -5.11 0.66
N LEU A 283 8.87 -5.80 1.81
CA LEU A 283 8.91 -7.26 1.91
C LEU A 283 7.91 -7.76 2.95
N TYR A 284 7.49 -9.02 2.83
CA TYR A 284 6.65 -9.70 3.81
C TYR A 284 7.51 -10.23 4.96
N GLU A 285 7.10 -10.01 6.20
CA GLU A 285 7.89 -10.43 7.38
C GLU A 285 7.37 -11.70 8.05
N GLY A 286 6.11 -12.07 7.85
CA GLY A 286 5.54 -13.32 8.34
C GLY A 286 5.47 -13.48 9.87
N ASN A 287 5.72 -12.43 10.63
CA ASN A 287 5.90 -12.53 12.09
C ASN A 287 4.60 -12.53 12.91
N GLY A 288 3.46 -12.23 12.30
CA GLY A 288 2.18 -12.00 13.00
C GLY A 288 1.16 -13.12 12.91
N LEU A 289 1.29 -14.04 11.95
CA LEU A 289 0.20 -14.92 11.57
C LEU A 289 0.61 -16.38 11.75
N GLY A 290 0.18 -17.02 12.85
CA GLY A 290 0.30 -18.47 13.04
C GLY A 290 1.13 -18.94 14.22
N LYS A 291 1.18 -18.20 15.31
CA LYS A 291 1.70 -18.69 16.61
C LYS A 291 0.60 -18.59 17.66
N ASP A 292 -0.37 -19.47 17.55
CA ASP A 292 -1.21 -19.94 18.67
C ASP A 292 -1.32 -21.48 18.63
#